data_5dc07f590c066a291ab9b97b45d1e386
#
_entry.id   5dc07f590c066a291ab9b97b45d1e386
#
_cell.length_a   1.000
_cell.length_b   1.000
_cell.length_c   1.000
_cell.angle_alpha   90.00
_cell.angle_beta   90.00
_cell.angle_gamma   90.00
#
_symmetry.space_group_name_H-M   'P 1'
#
loop_
_entity.id
_entity.type
_entity.pdbx_description
1 polymer ?
#
loop_
_entity_poly.entity_id
_entity_poly.type
_entity_poly.pdbx_seq_one_letter_code
_entity_poly.pdbx_strand_id
1 'polypeptide(L)'
;QAPSTDKPGPSRVSMGPLKVIVDGSMSTRTAWCMDSYPAGAGPDGAGIDSVTPEDLVDLINRAKTGNLQCAAHAIGDRAAKEVLNAFEVTGISGSIEHAQVLTDADVRRFAALGVRASVQPLHLVDDRDATDVMWSDRADRCFRFADMVRAGTELALGSDAPVSPVDPWGAIRVAVERTGDRRPSWHPEQALTLSQAITASAR
;
A
#
# COMPACT_ATOMS: atom_id res chain seq x y z
N GLN A 1 -17.15 53.51 9.80
CA GLN A 1 -16.19 52.57 9.19
C GLN A 1 -16.96 51.41 8.63
N ALA A 2 -16.89 51.20 7.30
CA ALA A 2 -17.45 50.00 6.66
C ALA A 2 -16.62 48.78 7.06
N PRO A 3 -17.24 47.60 7.26
CA PRO A 3 -16.48 46.39 7.57
C PRO A 3 -15.64 46.00 6.36
N SER A 4 -14.37 45.69 6.62
CA SER A 4 -13.42 45.17 5.62
C SER A 4 -14.00 43.95 4.94
N THR A 5 -14.13 43.98 3.62
CA THR A 5 -14.60 42.86 2.77
C THR A 5 -13.45 41.95 2.31
N ASP A 6 -12.35 41.96 3.06
CA ASP A 6 -11.23 41.06 2.80
C ASP A 6 -11.65 39.62 3.03
N LYS A 7 -12.03 38.95 1.93
CA LYS A 7 -12.16 37.50 1.93
C LYS A 7 -10.77 36.94 2.26
N PRO A 8 -10.64 36.03 3.25
CA PRO A 8 -9.37 35.39 3.49
C PRO A 8 -8.88 34.75 2.17
N GLY A 9 -7.65 35.06 1.79
CA GLY A 9 -7.01 34.45 0.63
C GLY A 9 -6.98 32.91 0.77
N PRO A 10 -6.71 32.18 -0.32
CA PRO A 10 -6.68 30.72 -0.27
C PRO A 10 -5.70 30.27 0.81
N SER A 11 -6.17 29.39 1.71
CA SER A 11 -5.33 28.83 2.77
C SER A 11 -4.12 28.14 2.15
N ARG A 12 -2.92 28.42 2.67
CA ARG A 12 -1.69 27.72 2.30
C ARG A 12 -1.57 26.34 2.98
N VAL A 13 -2.53 25.99 3.82
CA VAL A 13 -2.59 24.74 4.55
C VAL A 13 -3.86 24.02 4.13
N SER A 14 -3.74 22.78 3.71
CA SER A 14 -4.85 21.89 3.42
C SER A 14 -4.74 20.61 4.24
N MET A 15 -5.88 19.99 4.57
CA MET A 15 -5.92 18.70 5.23
C MET A 15 -5.61 17.61 4.18
N GLY A 16 -4.70 16.69 4.53
CA GLY A 16 -4.45 15.49 3.76
C GLY A 16 -5.52 14.40 3.96
N PRO A 17 -5.34 13.22 3.38
CA PRO A 17 -6.27 12.10 3.55
C PRO A 17 -6.28 11.61 5.00
N LEU A 18 -7.41 11.01 5.41
CA LEU A 18 -7.46 10.28 6.68
C LEU A 18 -6.56 9.05 6.58
N LYS A 19 -5.55 8.96 7.46
CA LYS A 19 -4.70 7.77 7.56
C LYS A 19 -5.33 6.76 8.50
N VAL A 20 -5.48 5.50 8.02
CA VAL A 20 -5.93 4.36 8.81
C VAL A 20 -4.86 3.28 8.74
N ILE A 21 -4.54 2.65 9.86
CA ILE A 21 -3.63 1.51 9.94
C ILE A 21 -4.48 0.28 10.21
N VAL A 22 -4.59 -0.60 9.22
CA VAL A 22 -5.50 -1.77 9.27
C VAL A 22 -4.79 -2.99 9.84
N ASP A 23 -3.51 -3.16 9.55
CA ASP A 23 -2.72 -4.28 10.05
C ASP A 23 -1.29 -3.86 10.44
N GLY A 24 -0.46 -4.82 10.75
CA GLY A 24 0.94 -4.60 11.08
C GLY A 24 1.87 -4.83 9.90
N SER A 25 3.09 -5.34 10.16
CA SER A 25 4.11 -5.56 9.14
C SER A 25 4.49 -7.03 8.97
N MET A 26 5.16 -7.35 7.86
CA MET A 26 5.68 -8.69 7.60
C MET A 26 6.78 -9.06 8.59
N SER A 27 7.73 -8.17 8.82
CA SER A 27 8.88 -8.40 9.70
C SER A 27 8.48 -8.70 11.14
N THR A 28 7.37 -8.14 11.63
CA THR A 28 6.82 -8.42 12.95
C THR A 28 5.82 -9.58 12.96
N ARG A 29 5.48 -10.13 11.79
CA ARG A 29 4.46 -11.18 11.60
C ARG A 29 3.07 -10.76 12.04
N THR A 30 2.78 -9.47 11.90
CA THR A 30 1.50 -8.87 12.26
C THR A 30 0.72 -8.38 11.03
N ALA A 31 1.28 -8.50 9.82
CA ALA A 31 0.51 -8.31 8.60
C ALA A 31 -0.66 -9.31 8.56
N TRP A 32 -1.90 -8.81 8.37
CA TRP A 32 -3.11 -9.62 8.46
C TRP A 32 -3.38 -10.36 7.16
N CYS A 33 -3.15 -11.68 7.20
CA CYS A 33 -3.17 -12.56 6.04
C CYS A 33 -4.39 -13.48 6.04
N MET A 34 -4.76 -14.00 4.86
CA MET A 34 -5.82 -15.02 4.74
C MET A 34 -5.36 -16.37 5.31
N ASP A 35 -4.10 -16.69 5.07
CA ASP A 35 -3.50 -17.94 5.54
C ASP A 35 -2.55 -17.65 6.70
N SER A 36 -2.49 -18.58 7.65
CA SER A 36 -1.62 -18.46 8.82
C SER A 36 -0.14 -18.45 8.45
N TYR A 37 0.65 -17.73 9.24
CA TYR A 37 2.10 -17.86 9.21
C TYR A 37 2.54 -19.30 9.55
N PRO A 38 3.73 -19.75 9.14
CA PRO A 38 4.24 -21.06 9.53
C PRO A 38 4.26 -21.26 11.06
N ALA A 39 4.09 -22.47 11.52
CA ALA A 39 4.07 -22.82 12.95
C ALA A 39 5.27 -22.21 13.69
N GLY A 40 5.01 -21.53 14.80
CA GLY A 40 6.00 -20.76 15.56
C GLY A 40 6.24 -19.33 15.09
N ALA A 41 5.53 -18.87 14.06
CA ALA A 41 5.62 -17.54 13.50
C ALA A 41 4.48 -16.61 13.99
N GLY A 42 4.52 -16.15 15.23
CA GLY A 42 3.59 -15.16 15.78
C GLY A 42 2.38 -15.73 16.52
N PRO A 43 1.61 -14.88 17.22
CA PRO A 43 0.38 -15.27 17.88
C PRO A 43 -0.67 -15.63 16.83
N ASP A 44 -1.41 -16.70 17.07
CA ASP A 44 -2.59 -17.18 16.31
C ASP A 44 -2.49 -17.27 14.77
N GLY A 45 -1.30 -17.14 14.24
CA GLY A 45 -0.97 -17.58 12.92
C GLY A 45 -1.28 -16.64 11.74
N ALA A 46 -2.25 -15.74 11.78
CA ALA A 46 -2.68 -14.99 10.58
C ALA A 46 -2.39 -13.48 10.61
N GLY A 47 -1.69 -12.99 11.62
CA GLY A 47 -1.46 -11.55 11.83
C GLY A 47 -2.54 -10.90 12.71
N ILE A 48 -2.63 -9.58 12.64
CA ILE A 48 -3.49 -8.79 13.55
C ILE A 48 -4.28 -7.78 12.72
N ASP A 49 -5.60 -7.74 12.91
CA ASP A 49 -6.44 -6.62 12.51
C ASP A 49 -6.37 -5.52 13.59
N SER A 50 -5.93 -4.34 13.22
CA SER A 50 -5.91 -3.17 14.11
C SER A 50 -7.24 -2.40 14.10
N VAL A 51 -8.07 -2.65 13.10
CA VAL A 51 -9.38 -2.02 12.90
C VAL A 51 -10.33 -3.08 12.34
N THR A 52 -11.50 -3.22 12.98
CA THR A 52 -12.52 -4.15 12.46
C THR A 52 -13.06 -3.69 11.11
N PRO A 53 -13.59 -4.58 10.25
CA PRO A 53 -14.19 -4.17 8.97
C PRO A 53 -15.31 -3.15 9.13
N GLU A 54 -16.12 -3.24 10.17
CA GLU A 54 -17.21 -2.32 10.49
C GLU A 54 -16.67 -0.93 10.85
N ASP A 55 -15.70 -0.85 11.76
CA ASP A 55 -15.04 0.41 12.14
C ASP A 55 -14.32 1.05 10.95
N LEU A 56 -13.73 0.25 10.07
CA LEU A 56 -13.06 0.74 8.85
C LEU A 56 -14.06 1.44 7.92
N VAL A 57 -15.24 0.85 7.70
CA VAL A 57 -16.33 1.46 6.92
C VAL A 57 -16.79 2.77 7.57
N ASP A 58 -16.94 2.80 8.89
CA ASP A 58 -17.35 4.00 9.62
C ASP A 58 -16.31 5.11 9.53
N LEU A 59 -15.01 4.79 9.66
CA LEU A 59 -13.91 5.75 9.50
C LEU A 59 -13.88 6.35 8.09
N ILE A 60 -14.04 5.52 7.05
CA ILE A 60 -14.06 5.98 5.66
C ILE A 60 -15.30 6.87 5.40
N ASN A 61 -16.47 6.53 5.93
CA ASN A 61 -17.67 7.37 5.84
C ASN A 61 -17.49 8.72 6.55
N ARG A 62 -16.76 8.76 7.67
CA ARG A 62 -16.41 10.01 8.35
C ARG A 62 -15.46 10.86 7.52
N ALA A 63 -14.46 10.25 6.87
CA ALA A 63 -13.58 10.93 5.92
C ALA A 63 -14.40 11.55 4.78
N LYS A 64 -15.33 10.78 4.19
CA LYS A 64 -16.25 11.25 3.15
C LYS A 64 -17.05 12.47 3.58
N THR A 65 -17.63 12.43 4.78
CA THR A 65 -18.40 13.55 5.33
C THR A 65 -17.53 14.81 5.52
N GLY A 66 -16.26 14.62 5.86
CA GLY A 66 -15.26 15.69 5.97
C GLY A 66 -14.64 16.11 4.64
N ASN A 67 -15.12 15.58 3.49
CA ASN A 67 -14.53 15.78 2.16
C ASN A 67 -13.03 15.43 2.10
N LEU A 68 -12.64 14.39 2.81
CA LEU A 68 -11.29 13.84 2.82
C LEU A 68 -11.25 12.52 2.06
N GLN A 69 -10.13 12.25 1.42
CA GLN A 69 -9.78 10.90 0.95
C GLN A 69 -9.32 10.03 2.13
N CYS A 70 -9.15 8.74 1.89
CA CYS A 70 -8.58 7.82 2.86
C CYS A 70 -7.27 7.23 2.32
N ALA A 71 -6.27 7.11 3.18
CA ALA A 71 -5.02 6.41 2.93
C ALA A 71 -4.90 5.27 3.95
N ALA A 72 -5.14 4.03 3.52
CA ALA A 72 -5.18 2.87 4.39
C ALA A 72 -3.89 2.06 4.29
N HIS A 73 -3.19 1.86 5.41
CA HIS A 73 -2.09 0.92 5.48
C HIS A 73 -2.65 -0.51 5.48
N ALA A 74 -2.24 -1.31 4.51
CA ALA A 74 -2.56 -2.72 4.43
C ALA A 74 -1.42 -3.49 3.75
N ILE A 75 -0.77 -4.37 4.51
CA ILE A 75 0.34 -5.20 4.04
C ILE A 75 -0.15 -6.60 3.69
N GLY A 76 -0.91 -7.24 4.58
CA GLY A 76 -1.46 -8.58 4.35
C GLY A 76 -2.60 -8.60 3.33
N ASP A 77 -2.77 -9.73 2.66
CA ASP A 77 -3.80 -9.89 1.62
C ASP A 77 -5.23 -9.83 2.19
N ARG A 78 -5.44 -10.22 3.44
CA ARG A 78 -6.72 -10.05 4.11
C ARG A 78 -7.00 -8.58 4.43
N ALA A 79 -6.01 -7.86 4.95
CA ALA A 79 -6.13 -6.43 5.21
C ALA A 79 -6.43 -5.66 3.91
N ALA A 80 -5.70 -5.92 2.83
CA ALA A 80 -5.93 -5.29 1.54
C ALA A 80 -7.34 -5.57 1.00
N LYS A 81 -7.83 -6.80 1.12
CA LYS A 81 -9.20 -7.18 0.74
C LYS A 81 -10.26 -6.41 1.54
N GLU A 82 -10.10 -6.30 2.86
CA GLU A 82 -11.07 -5.59 3.69
C GLU A 82 -11.08 -4.07 3.39
N VAL A 83 -9.92 -3.48 3.11
CA VAL A 83 -9.86 -2.08 2.65
C VAL A 83 -10.58 -1.90 1.30
N LEU A 84 -10.35 -2.80 0.33
CA LEU A 84 -11.05 -2.76 -0.95
C LEU A 84 -12.57 -2.95 -0.79
N ASN A 85 -13.01 -3.83 0.12
CA ASN A 85 -14.42 -4.00 0.47
C ASN A 85 -15.01 -2.70 1.03
N ALA A 86 -14.31 -2.04 1.94
CA ALA A 86 -14.76 -0.79 2.55
C ALA A 86 -14.84 0.36 1.52
N PHE A 87 -13.87 0.48 0.60
CA PHE A 87 -13.94 1.42 -0.51
C PHE A 87 -15.12 1.15 -1.44
N GLU A 88 -15.38 -0.12 -1.77
CA GLU A 88 -16.50 -0.52 -2.61
C GLU A 88 -17.85 -0.16 -1.98
N VAL A 89 -18.04 -0.49 -0.69
CA VAL A 89 -19.29 -0.21 0.05
C VAL A 89 -19.53 1.29 0.22
N THR A 90 -18.49 2.07 0.52
CA THR A 90 -18.61 3.51 0.77
C THR A 90 -18.65 4.35 -0.51
N GLY A 91 -18.22 3.78 -1.64
CA GLY A 91 -18.10 4.49 -2.91
C GLY A 91 -17.06 5.61 -2.87
N ILE A 92 -16.11 5.55 -1.94
CA ILE A 92 -14.94 6.43 -1.88
C ILE A 92 -13.75 5.73 -2.51
N SER A 93 -12.91 6.49 -3.21
CA SER A 93 -11.57 6.07 -3.59
C SER A 93 -10.53 6.74 -2.70
N GLY A 94 -9.34 6.12 -2.64
CA GLY A 94 -8.22 6.62 -1.86
C GLY A 94 -6.95 5.88 -2.25
N SER A 95 -6.06 5.67 -1.30
CA SER A 95 -4.88 4.83 -1.51
C SER A 95 -4.82 3.68 -0.52
N ILE A 96 -4.20 2.58 -0.95
CA ILE A 96 -3.70 1.54 -0.07
C ILE A 96 -2.18 1.68 -0.03
N GLU A 97 -1.67 1.93 1.16
CA GLU A 97 -0.25 2.02 1.44
C GLU A 97 0.33 0.62 1.63
N HIS A 98 1.49 0.39 1.07
CA HIS A 98 2.22 -0.87 0.98
C HIS A 98 1.63 -1.84 -0.03
N ALA A 99 0.38 -2.29 0.10
CA ALA A 99 -0.25 -3.24 -0.82
C ALA A 99 0.71 -4.41 -1.15
N GLN A 100 1.35 -4.95 -0.09
CA GLN A 100 2.54 -5.77 -0.24
C GLN A 100 2.22 -7.21 -0.64
N VAL A 101 1.15 -7.79 -0.07
CA VAL A 101 0.65 -9.12 -0.43
C VAL A 101 -0.74 -8.99 -1.03
N LEU A 102 -0.94 -9.49 -2.24
CA LEU A 102 -2.21 -9.34 -2.97
C LEU A 102 -2.60 -10.62 -3.68
N THR A 103 -3.89 -10.93 -3.64
CA THR A 103 -4.46 -11.97 -4.50
C THR A 103 -4.66 -11.45 -5.93
N ASP A 104 -4.81 -12.37 -6.90
CA ASP A 104 -5.14 -12.00 -8.29
C ASP A 104 -6.47 -11.25 -8.40
N ALA A 105 -7.42 -11.59 -7.54
CA ALA A 105 -8.71 -10.92 -7.51
C ALA A 105 -8.55 -9.46 -7.05
N ASP A 106 -7.78 -9.23 -5.98
CA ASP A 106 -7.62 -7.90 -5.41
C ASP A 106 -6.77 -6.99 -6.30
N VAL A 107 -5.74 -7.51 -6.99
CA VAL A 107 -4.99 -6.74 -8.00
C VAL A 107 -5.93 -6.11 -9.05
N ARG A 108 -6.94 -6.86 -9.52
CA ARG A 108 -7.91 -6.33 -10.49
C ARG A 108 -8.86 -5.30 -9.88
N ARG A 109 -9.17 -5.42 -8.58
CA ARG A 109 -10.10 -4.52 -7.89
C ARG A 109 -9.54 -3.13 -7.67
N PHE A 110 -8.21 -2.97 -7.52
CA PHE A 110 -7.59 -1.65 -7.42
C PHE A 110 -8.00 -0.75 -8.60
N ALA A 111 -7.80 -1.22 -9.82
CA ALA A 111 -8.16 -0.46 -11.02
C ALA A 111 -9.68 -0.25 -11.15
N ALA A 112 -10.47 -1.30 -10.88
CA ALA A 112 -11.93 -1.24 -10.99
C ALA A 112 -12.55 -0.22 -10.03
N LEU A 113 -11.97 -0.06 -8.83
CA LEU A 113 -12.43 0.87 -7.80
C LEU A 113 -11.73 2.25 -7.87
N GLY A 114 -10.77 2.43 -8.77
CA GLY A 114 -9.98 3.66 -8.86
C GLY A 114 -9.11 3.91 -7.62
N VAL A 115 -8.69 2.83 -6.95
CA VAL A 115 -7.82 2.89 -5.76
C VAL A 115 -6.36 2.95 -6.20
N ARG A 116 -5.61 3.90 -5.64
CA ARG A 116 -4.17 4.02 -5.87
C ARG A 116 -3.42 3.03 -4.98
N ALA A 117 -2.37 2.41 -5.51
CA ALA A 117 -1.41 1.66 -4.70
C ALA A 117 -0.18 2.53 -4.44
N SER A 118 0.04 2.88 -3.18
CA SER A 118 1.22 3.62 -2.72
C SER A 118 2.22 2.63 -2.16
N VAL A 119 3.25 2.30 -2.95
CA VAL A 119 4.15 1.19 -2.68
C VAL A 119 5.57 1.67 -2.38
N GLN A 120 6.33 0.86 -1.65
CA GLN A 120 7.68 1.17 -1.21
C GLN A 120 8.65 0.11 -1.78
N PRO A 121 9.30 0.38 -2.94
CA PRO A 121 10.18 -0.61 -3.55
C PRO A 121 11.37 -1.01 -2.67
N LEU A 122 11.87 -0.10 -1.82
CA LEU A 122 12.99 -0.42 -0.93
C LEU A 122 12.63 -1.47 0.13
N HIS A 123 11.35 -1.58 0.54
CA HIS A 123 10.91 -2.63 1.44
C HIS A 123 11.11 -4.05 0.87
N LEU A 124 11.09 -4.21 -0.47
CA LEU A 124 11.42 -5.49 -1.09
C LEU A 124 12.82 -5.96 -0.73
N VAL A 125 13.78 -5.05 -0.63
CA VAL A 125 15.19 -5.40 -0.32
C VAL A 125 15.31 -5.99 1.07
N ASP A 126 14.55 -5.43 2.01
CA ASP A 126 14.56 -5.81 3.42
C ASP A 126 13.71 -7.08 3.66
N ASP A 127 12.58 -7.20 2.97
CA ASP A 127 11.57 -8.23 3.25
C ASP A 127 11.69 -9.51 2.39
N ARG A 128 12.47 -9.50 1.28
CA ARG A 128 12.53 -10.64 0.35
C ARG A 128 12.93 -11.94 1.04
N ASP A 129 13.96 -11.90 1.89
CA ASP A 129 14.47 -13.11 2.56
C ASP A 129 13.46 -13.64 3.59
N ALA A 130 12.79 -12.73 4.28
CA ALA A 130 11.71 -13.09 5.19
C ALA A 130 10.50 -13.66 4.44
N THR A 131 10.18 -13.10 3.28
CA THR A 131 9.11 -13.61 2.39
C THR A 131 9.42 -15.01 1.91
N ASP A 132 10.64 -15.26 1.41
CA ASP A 132 11.06 -16.56 0.91
C ASP A 132 11.03 -17.65 2.00
N VAL A 133 11.25 -17.27 3.27
CA VAL A 133 11.18 -18.19 4.41
C VAL A 133 9.76 -18.38 4.93
N MET A 134 9.03 -17.29 5.13
CA MET A 134 7.70 -17.33 5.76
C MET A 134 6.57 -17.66 4.78
N TRP A 135 6.71 -17.25 3.52
CA TRP A 135 5.68 -17.36 2.49
C TRP A 135 6.22 -17.92 1.18
N SER A 136 7.10 -18.94 1.27
CA SER A 136 7.69 -19.61 0.11
C SER A 136 6.63 -20.14 -0.88
N ASP A 137 5.45 -20.50 -0.38
CA ASP A 137 4.32 -21.01 -1.15
C ASP A 137 3.47 -19.90 -1.82
N ARG A 138 3.74 -18.64 -1.49
CA ARG A 138 2.97 -17.48 -1.96
C ARG A 138 3.83 -16.22 -2.18
N ALA A 139 5.15 -16.37 -2.30
CA ALA A 139 6.07 -15.25 -2.54
C ALA A 139 5.75 -14.50 -3.84
N ASP A 140 5.15 -15.18 -4.82
CA ASP A 140 4.64 -14.61 -6.07
C ASP A 140 3.49 -13.62 -5.88
N ARG A 141 2.84 -13.62 -4.70
CA ARG A 141 1.80 -12.64 -4.35
C ARG A 141 2.36 -11.36 -3.75
N CYS A 142 3.68 -11.28 -3.54
CA CYS A 142 4.32 -10.16 -2.86
C CYS A 142 4.90 -9.16 -3.86
N PHE A 143 4.78 -7.85 -3.56
CA PHE A 143 5.34 -6.75 -4.35
C PHE A 143 4.99 -6.83 -5.84
N ARG A 144 3.70 -6.98 -6.15
CA ARG A 144 3.15 -7.24 -7.48
C ARG A 144 3.03 -5.99 -8.35
N PHE A 145 4.11 -5.24 -8.49
CA PHE A 145 4.08 -3.93 -9.16
C PHE A 145 3.67 -3.99 -10.62
N ALA A 146 4.26 -4.93 -11.40
CA ALA A 146 3.93 -5.04 -12.81
C ALA A 146 2.50 -5.58 -13.04
N ASP A 147 2.00 -6.48 -12.19
CA ASP A 147 0.62 -6.96 -12.27
C ASP A 147 -0.37 -5.82 -12.02
N MET A 148 -0.13 -4.99 -11.00
CA MET A 148 -0.97 -3.83 -10.73
C MET A 148 -0.99 -2.85 -11.91
N VAL A 149 0.18 -2.54 -12.50
CA VAL A 149 0.24 -1.69 -13.69
C VAL A 149 -0.48 -2.32 -14.88
N ARG A 150 -0.30 -3.63 -15.12
CA ARG A 150 -1.01 -4.35 -16.18
C ARG A 150 -2.53 -4.36 -15.98
N ALA A 151 -2.99 -4.40 -14.74
CA ALA A 151 -4.40 -4.28 -14.39
C ALA A 151 -4.95 -2.85 -14.54
N GLY A 152 -4.11 -1.85 -14.76
CA GLY A 152 -4.50 -0.44 -14.90
C GLY A 152 -4.50 0.33 -13.57
N THR A 153 -3.93 -0.22 -12.52
CA THR A 153 -3.81 0.45 -11.21
C THR A 153 -2.81 1.60 -11.29
N GLU A 154 -3.17 2.74 -10.73
CA GLU A 154 -2.24 3.85 -10.53
C GLU A 154 -1.28 3.54 -9.38
N LEU A 155 0.03 3.51 -9.67
CA LEU A 155 1.08 3.38 -8.66
C LEU A 155 1.62 4.75 -8.24
N ALA A 156 1.95 4.86 -6.94
CA ALA A 156 2.82 5.91 -6.40
C ALA A 156 3.98 5.23 -5.66
N LEU A 157 5.23 5.66 -5.90
CA LEU A 157 6.39 5.16 -5.18
C LEU A 157 6.74 6.09 -4.03
N GLY A 158 6.83 5.54 -2.83
CA GLY A 158 7.22 6.24 -1.62
C GLY A 158 8.40 5.57 -0.90
N SER A 159 8.91 6.22 0.15
CA SER A 159 9.97 5.68 1.00
C SER A 159 9.46 5.12 2.32
N ASP A 160 8.33 5.63 2.81
CA ASP A 160 7.88 5.39 4.19
C ASP A 160 8.95 5.77 5.23
N ALA A 161 9.65 6.89 4.97
CA ALA A 161 10.70 7.36 5.86
C ALA A 161 10.16 7.61 7.29
N PRO A 162 10.89 7.20 8.34
CA PRO A 162 12.28 6.75 8.35
C PRO A 162 12.49 5.23 8.21
N VAL A 163 11.45 4.45 7.88
CA VAL A 163 11.55 2.98 7.72
C VAL A 163 12.54 2.66 6.60
N SER A 164 12.41 3.31 5.45
CA SER A 164 13.43 3.27 4.39
C SER A 164 14.02 4.67 4.15
N PRO A 165 15.24 4.76 3.59
CA PRO A 165 15.83 6.05 3.24
C PRO A 165 14.98 6.85 2.25
N VAL A 166 15.03 8.18 2.35
CA VAL A 166 14.48 9.10 1.34
C VAL A 166 15.41 9.09 0.11
N ASP A 167 15.30 8.02 -0.67
CA ASP A 167 16.09 7.81 -1.89
C ASP A 167 15.18 7.42 -3.06
N PRO A 168 14.60 8.39 -3.78
CA PRO A 168 13.71 8.10 -4.89
C PRO A 168 14.42 7.38 -6.05
N TRP A 169 15.70 7.63 -6.27
CA TRP A 169 16.47 6.93 -7.31
C TRP A 169 16.76 5.48 -6.94
N GLY A 170 17.06 5.22 -5.67
CA GLY A 170 17.16 3.85 -5.13
C GLY A 170 15.84 3.10 -5.26
N ALA A 171 14.72 3.74 -4.92
CA ALA A 171 13.38 3.15 -5.08
C ALA A 171 13.06 2.84 -6.55
N ILE A 172 13.34 3.76 -7.49
CA ILE A 172 13.19 3.54 -8.93
C ILE A 172 14.05 2.35 -9.38
N ARG A 173 15.32 2.32 -8.97
CA ARG A 173 16.23 1.22 -9.31
C ARG A 173 15.70 -0.13 -8.84
N VAL A 174 15.27 -0.23 -7.59
CA VAL A 174 14.72 -1.48 -7.04
C VAL A 174 13.42 -1.88 -7.73
N ALA A 175 12.54 -0.93 -8.08
CA ALA A 175 11.33 -1.22 -8.82
C ALA A 175 11.61 -1.81 -10.22
N VAL A 176 12.73 -1.42 -10.86
CA VAL A 176 13.15 -1.88 -12.19
C VAL A 176 14.01 -3.14 -12.11
N GLU A 177 15.02 -3.16 -11.24
CA GLU A 177 16.01 -4.26 -11.16
C GLU A 177 15.56 -5.41 -10.26
N ARG A 178 14.57 -5.17 -9.40
CA ARG A 178 14.05 -6.13 -8.41
C ARG A 178 15.13 -6.65 -7.47
N THR A 179 16.14 -5.83 -7.20
CA THR A 179 17.21 -6.10 -6.23
C THR A 179 17.80 -4.79 -5.73
N GLY A 180 18.30 -4.79 -4.50
CA GLY A 180 19.05 -3.67 -3.90
C GLY A 180 20.55 -3.92 -3.80
N ASP A 181 21.00 -5.12 -4.14
CA ASP A 181 22.38 -5.58 -3.97
C ASP A 181 22.88 -6.41 -5.18
N ARG A 182 23.85 -7.29 -4.96
CA ARG A 182 24.45 -8.14 -6.01
C ARG A 182 23.70 -9.46 -6.23
N ARG A 183 22.64 -9.73 -5.49
CA ARG A 183 21.83 -10.94 -5.67
C ARG A 183 21.02 -10.86 -6.98
N PRO A 184 20.59 -11.99 -7.53
CA PRO A 184 19.67 -12.00 -8.67
C PRO A 184 18.39 -11.21 -8.40
N SER A 185 17.79 -10.71 -9.46
CA SER A 185 16.45 -10.09 -9.41
C SER A 185 15.43 -11.03 -8.74
N TRP A 186 14.69 -10.51 -7.78
CA TRP A 186 13.64 -11.26 -7.07
C TRP A 186 12.31 -11.04 -7.77
N HIS A 187 11.68 -12.12 -8.26
CA HIS A 187 10.46 -12.05 -9.08
C HIS A 187 10.58 -11.03 -10.23
N PRO A 188 11.50 -11.25 -11.21
CA PRO A 188 11.77 -10.29 -12.29
C PRO A 188 10.56 -10.02 -13.19
N GLU A 189 9.56 -10.90 -13.22
CA GLU A 189 8.27 -10.73 -13.91
C GLU A 189 7.44 -9.58 -13.32
N GLN A 190 7.75 -9.14 -12.10
CA GLN A 190 7.13 -8.02 -11.42
C GLN A 190 7.91 -6.70 -11.56
N ALA A 191 8.98 -6.69 -12.39
CA ALA A 191 9.75 -5.48 -12.66
C ALA A 191 8.92 -4.43 -13.42
N LEU A 192 9.09 -3.18 -13.04
CA LEU A 192 8.57 -2.05 -13.81
C LEU A 192 9.56 -1.67 -14.92
N THR A 193 9.06 -1.10 -16.01
CA THR A 193 9.93 -0.35 -16.92
C THR A 193 10.43 0.92 -16.26
N LEU A 194 11.57 1.45 -16.70
CA LEU A 194 12.11 2.71 -16.17
C LEU A 194 11.09 3.87 -16.30
N SER A 195 10.38 3.94 -17.42
CA SER A 195 9.34 4.94 -17.63
C SER A 195 8.19 4.82 -16.63
N GLN A 196 7.72 3.60 -16.34
CA GLN A 196 6.69 3.36 -15.34
C GLN A 196 7.15 3.75 -13.94
N ALA A 197 8.36 3.38 -13.55
CA ALA A 197 8.93 3.68 -12.25
C ALA A 197 9.13 5.20 -12.04
N ILE A 198 9.66 5.92 -13.04
CA ILE A 198 9.79 7.39 -12.99
C ILE A 198 8.41 8.05 -12.87
N THR A 199 7.44 7.61 -13.69
CA THR A 199 6.07 8.17 -13.64
C THR A 199 5.44 7.96 -12.25
N ALA A 200 5.60 6.78 -11.66
CA ALA A 200 5.06 6.47 -10.34
C ALA A 200 5.78 7.22 -9.21
N SER A 201 7.07 7.55 -9.38
CA SER A 201 7.85 8.31 -8.39
C SER A 201 7.56 9.83 -8.42
N ALA A 202 6.93 10.34 -9.48
CA ALA A 202 6.60 11.77 -9.65
C ALA A 202 5.15 12.13 -9.25
N ARG A 203 4.44 11.21 -8.58
CA ARG A 203 3.01 11.34 -8.23
C ARG A 203 2.73 11.65 -6.78
#